data_d6a15f2ca3e8fa452b7a227d070d01cc
#
_entry.id   d6a15f2ca3e8fa452b7a227d070d01cc
#
_cell.length_a   1.000
_cell.length_b   1.000
_cell.length_c   1.000
_cell.angle_alpha   90.00
_cell.angle_beta   90.00
_cell.angle_gamma   90.00
#
_symmetry.space_group_name_H-M   'P 1'
#
loop_
_entity.id
_entity.type
_entity.pdbx_description
1 polymer ?
#
loop_
_entity_poly.entity_id
_entity_poly.type
_entity_poly.pdbx_seq_one_letter_code
_entity_poly.pdbx_strand_id
1 'polypeptide(L)'
;MKLPALLALLTLPSTLCFAGKGTELKPILGTPGKVAAEDSFSAATLGSTWKVVKGDWQVNGGALVGKEVAADKHAAVCALNVPNHNSIIRFSFKLDGSKTLAVSYNHAKGHLFRVNINPAGLVVQTDKDKKDPNSKVEQIGKAEVKFEPGQWYTLQIEVQGQKVAVQTDNGVKIEGGHALLDVDKTGYRFVTSGASVALADLKAWEVAH
;
A
#
# COMPACT_ATOMS: atom_id res chain seq x y z
N MET A 1 -41.39 3.00 52.66
CA MET A 1 -40.95 3.80 51.50
C MET A 1 -39.62 3.23 51.01
N LYS A 2 -39.59 2.53 49.90
CA LYS A 2 -38.33 2.01 49.27
C LYS A 2 -37.98 2.94 48.10
N LEU A 3 -36.81 3.58 48.15
CA LEU A 3 -36.25 4.35 47.02
C LEU A 3 -35.78 3.40 45.94
N PRO A 4 -36.01 3.65 44.66
CA PRO A 4 -35.40 2.91 43.58
C PRO A 4 -33.96 3.42 43.35
N ALA A 5 -33.03 2.49 43.25
CA ALA A 5 -31.66 2.77 42.87
C ALA A 5 -31.58 3.10 41.37
N LEU A 6 -31.16 4.30 41.07
CA LEU A 6 -30.91 4.77 39.69
C LEU A 6 -29.59 4.21 39.18
N LEU A 7 -29.66 3.23 38.30
CA LEU A 7 -28.48 2.63 37.64
C LEU A 7 -28.03 3.59 36.51
N ALA A 8 -26.97 4.37 36.76
CA ALA A 8 -26.35 5.22 35.77
C ALA A 8 -25.54 4.36 34.81
N LEU A 9 -26.01 4.22 33.57
CA LEU A 9 -25.30 3.58 32.47
C LEU A 9 -24.17 4.52 32.03
N LEU A 10 -22.93 4.24 32.44
CA LEU A 10 -21.74 4.92 31.92
C LEU A 10 -21.50 4.42 30.46
N THR A 11 -21.90 5.22 29.49
CA THR A 11 -21.46 5.04 28.10
C THR A 11 -20.00 5.52 28.00
N LEU A 12 -19.07 4.59 27.95
CA LEU A 12 -17.69 4.91 27.55
C LEU A 12 -17.71 5.42 26.10
N PRO A 13 -17.14 6.60 25.83
CA PRO A 13 -16.94 7.03 24.45
C PRO A 13 -15.99 6.05 23.77
N SER A 14 -16.45 5.38 22.73
CA SER A 14 -15.60 4.64 21.80
C SER A 14 -14.64 5.67 21.17
N THR A 15 -13.41 5.72 21.63
CA THR A 15 -12.34 6.45 20.95
C THR A 15 -12.18 5.80 19.58
N LEU A 16 -12.75 6.42 18.54
CA LEU A 16 -12.39 6.15 17.16
C LEU A 16 -10.89 6.45 17.07
N CYS A 17 -10.07 5.41 17.03
CA CYS A 17 -8.67 5.52 16.67
C CYS A 17 -8.65 5.87 15.18
N PHE A 18 -8.66 7.16 14.85
CA PHE A 18 -8.34 7.62 13.51
C PHE A 18 -6.94 7.09 13.19
N ALA A 19 -6.79 6.45 12.02
CA ALA A 19 -5.48 6.22 11.43
C ALA A 19 -4.75 7.57 11.49
N GLY A 20 -3.63 7.63 12.21
CA GLY A 20 -2.91 8.89 12.40
C GLY A 20 -2.58 9.48 11.04
N LYS A 21 -2.69 10.80 10.88
CA LYS A 21 -2.27 11.48 9.66
C LYS A 21 -0.89 10.97 9.28
N GLY A 22 -0.80 10.36 8.07
CA GLY A 22 0.46 9.81 7.58
C GLY A 22 1.57 10.85 7.67
N THR A 23 2.75 10.44 8.12
CA THR A 23 3.92 11.32 8.22
C THR A 23 4.26 11.86 6.83
N GLU A 24 4.49 13.16 6.73
CA GLU A 24 4.94 13.75 5.47
C GLU A 24 6.39 13.35 5.20
N LEU A 25 6.59 12.59 4.12
CA LEU A 25 7.90 12.20 3.62
C LEU A 25 8.32 13.11 2.47
N LYS A 26 9.51 13.69 2.56
CA LYS A 26 10.04 14.53 1.48
C LYS A 26 10.42 13.67 0.28
N PRO A 27 9.99 14.03 -0.94
CA PRO A 27 10.39 13.28 -2.13
C PRO A 27 11.91 13.26 -2.34
N ILE A 28 12.39 12.17 -2.92
CA ILE A 28 13.82 11.90 -3.17
C ILE A 28 14.17 12.13 -4.64
N LEU A 29 13.35 11.62 -5.56
CA LEU A 29 13.65 11.62 -7.00
C LEU A 29 13.03 12.79 -7.74
N GLY A 30 11.83 13.22 -7.35
CA GLY A 30 11.10 14.22 -8.10
C GLY A 30 10.17 15.07 -7.24
N THR A 31 9.63 16.14 -7.83
CA THR A 31 8.66 17.00 -7.16
C THR A 31 7.24 16.48 -7.44
N PRO A 32 6.35 16.41 -6.42
CA PRO A 32 4.96 16.09 -6.64
C PRO A 32 4.29 17.13 -7.55
N GLY A 33 3.70 16.65 -8.63
CA GLY A 33 2.92 17.44 -9.57
C GLY A 33 1.43 17.32 -9.30
N LYS A 34 0.66 17.07 -10.36
CA LYS A 34 -0.80 16.89 -10.28
C LYS A 34 -1.16 15.64 -9.45
N VAL A 35 -2.15 15.80 -8.58
CA VAL A 35 -2.73 14.65 -7.87
C VAL A 35 -3.45 13.74 -8.87
N ALA A 36 -3.00 12.50 -8.97
CA ALA A 36 -3.56 11.48 -9.85
C ALA A 36 -4.62 10.62 -9.12
N ALA A 37 -4.44 10.40 -7.83
CA ALA A 37 -5.44 9.76 -6.96
C ALA A 37 -5.26 10.21 -5.52
N GLU A 38 -6.37 10.24 -4.79
CA GLU A 38 -6.40 10.47 -3.34
C GLU A 38 -7.57 9.69 -2.74
N ASP A 39 -7.33 8.99 -1.64
CA ASP A 39 -8.38 8.29 -0.91
C ASP A 39 -8.05 8.25 0.59
N SER A 40 -8.91 8.86 1.38
CA SER A 40 -8.86 8.82 2.85
C SER A 40 -9.64 7.65 3.43
N PHE A 41 -10.29 6.85 2.56
CA PHE A 41 -11.19 5.75 2.94
C PHE A 41 -12.29 6.16 3.93
N SER A 42 -12.76 7.40 3.84
CA SER A 42 -13.86 7.92 4.67
C SER A 42 -15.24 7.49 4.15
N ALA A 43 -15.36 7.18 2.86
CA ALA A 43 -16.58 6.63 2.28
C ALA A 43 -16.75 5.15 2.68
N ALA A 44 -18.00 4.69 2.81
CA ALA A 44 -18.27 3.29 3.19
C ALA A 44 -17.88 2.26 2.09
N THR A 45 -17.67 2.72 0.86
CA THR A 45 -17.32 1.86 -0.29
C THR A 45 -16.18 2.45 -1.09
N LEU A 46 -15.45 1.59 -1.77
CA LEU A 46 -14.37 1.99 -2.68
C LEU A 46 -14.90 2.79 -3.87
N GLY A 47 -14.17 3.82 -4.27
CA GLY A 47 -14.43 4.59 -5.49
C GLY A 47 -14.21 3.76 -6.77
N SER A 48 -14.67 4.28 -7.91
CA SER A 48 -14.66 3.58 -9.21
C SER A 48 -13.24 3.28 -9.76
N THR A 49 -12.21 3.96 -9.29
CA THR A 49 -10.81 3.70 -9.63
C THR A 49 -10.27 2.43 -8.98
N TRP A 50 -10.92 1.95 -7.92
CA TRP A 50 -10.56 0.74 -7.22
C TRP A 50 -11.25 -0.48 -7.81
N LYS A 51 -10.58 -1.62 -7.77
CA LYS A 51 -11.13 -2.92 -8.17
C LYS A 51 -10.61 -4.03 -7.25
N VAL A 52 -11.52 -4.65 -6.51
CA VAL A 52 -11.22 -5.92 -5.82
C VAL A 52 -11.07 -7.01 -6.88
N VAL A 53 -9.91 -7.67 -6.89
CA VAL A 53 -9.58 -8.72 -7.87
C VAL A 53 -9.64 -10.09 -7.21
N LYS A 54 -9.11 -10.22 -5.98
CA LYS A 54 -9.07 -11.43 -5.18
C LYS A 54 -9.10 -11.07 -3.69
N GLY A 55 -9.57 -12.01 -2.88
CA GLY A 55 -9.66 -11.83 -1.44
C GLY A 55 -10.86 -10.98 -1.01
N ASP A 56 -10.88 -10.60 0.24
CA ASP A 56 -11.88 -9.73 0.84
C ASP A 56 -11.24 -8.37 1.15
N TRP A 57 -11.77 -7.30 0.55
CA TRP A 57 -11.32 -5.93 0.72
C TRP A 57 -12.51 -5.04 1.04
N GLN A 58 -12.48 -4.40 2.19
CA GLN A 58 -13.56 -3.57 2.68
C GLN A 58 -13.02 -2.27 3.30
N VAL A 59 -13.79 -1.19 3.16
CA VAL A 59 -13.51 0.04 3.91
C VAL A 59 -14.08 -0.12 5.31
N ASN A 60 -13.25 0.06 6.30
CA ASN A 60 -13.63 -0.01 7.71
C ASN A 60 -12.81 0.98 8.55
N GLY A 61 -13.48 1.85 9.30
CA GLY A 61 -12.84 2.77 10.24
C GLY A 61 -11.84 3.73 9.61
N GLY A 62 -12.07 4.21 8.38
CA GLY A 62 -11.15 5.11 7.68
C GLY A 62 -9.94 4.41 7.05
N ALA A 63 -10.02 3.10 6.84
CA ALA A 63 -8.98 2.33 6.21
C ALA A 63 -9.55 1.29 5.23
N LEU A 64 -8.80 0.97 4.18
CA LEU A 64 -9.04 -0.18 3.32
C LEU A 64 -8.39 -1.41 3.95
N VAL A 65 -9.21 -2.33 4.42
CA VAL A 65 -8.77 -3.57 5.07
C VAL A 65 -8.86 -4.72 4.09
N GLY A 66 -7.75 -5.44 3.91
CA GLY A 66 -7.64 -6.57 2.99
C GLY A 66 -7.17 -7.85 3.68
N LYS A 67 -7.72 -8.98 3.30
CA LYS A 67 -7.33 -10.31 3.78
C LYS A 67 -7.52 -11.39 2.71
N GLU A 68 -6.75 -12.47 2.82
CA GLU A 68 -6.94 -13.65 1.99
C GLU A 68 -8.29 -14.32 2.25
N VAL A 69 -8.86 -14.86 1.18
CA VAL A 69 -10.01 -15.78 1.24
C VAL A 69 -9.52 -17.15 0.79
N ALA A 70 -9.63 -18.14 1.65
CA ALA A 70 -9.09 -19.49 1.41
C ALA A 70 -9.61 -20.14 0.11
N ALA A 71 -10.86 -19.85 -0.27
CA ALA A 71 -11.46 -20.35 -1.50
C ALA A 71 -10.76 -19.84 -2.78
N ASP A 72 -10.14 -18.67 -2.72
CA ASP A 72 -9.44 -18.07 -3.87
C ASP A 72 -8.13 -18.79 -4.20
N LYS A 73 -7.55 -19.53 -3.26
CA LYS A 73 -6.22 -20.18 -3.36
C LYS A 73 -5.15 -19.21 -3.90
N HIS A 74 -5.25 -17.95 -3.52
CA HIS A 74 -4.43 -16.85 -4.01
C HIS A 74 -4.37 -15.73 -2.96
N ALA A 75 -3.26 -15.00 -2.91
CA ALA A 75 -3.16 -13.78 -2.13
C ALA A 75 -4.29 -12.80 -2.48
N ALA A 76 -4.74 -12.01 -1.51
CA ALA A 76 -5.74 -10.98 -1.75
C ALA A 76 -5.14 -9.86 -2.63
N VAL A 77 -5.90 -9.37 -3.60
CA VAL A 77 -5.47 -8.34 -4.56
C VAL A 77 -6.54 -7.27 -4.71
N CYS A 78 -6.16 -6.02 -4.47
CA CYS A 78 -6.95 -4.84 -4.79
C CYS A 78 -6.15 -3.94 -5.74
N ALA A 79 -6.75 -3.54 -6.86
CA ALA A 79 -6.12 -2.70 -7.86
C ALA A 79 -6.60 -1.25 -7.74
N LEU A 80 -5.69 -0.30 -7.82
CA LEU A 80 -5.95 1.13 -8.04
C LEU A 80 -5.58 1.44 -9.48
N ASN A 81 -6.59 1.61 -10.33
CA ASN A 81 -6.46 1.80 -11.77
C ASN A 81 -6.20 3.28 -12.09
N VAL A 82 -4.98 3.72 -11.89
CA VAL A 82 -4.49 5.08 -12.17
C VAL A 82 -3.24 4.96 -13.03
N PRO A 83 -3.37 5.05 -14.36
CA PRO A 83 -2.24 4.98 -15.28
C PRO A 83 -1.20 6.05 -14.94
N ASN A 84 0.07 5.68 -15.01
CA ASN A 84 1.18 6.59 -14.73
C ASN A 84 2.45 6.13 -15.47
N HIS A 85 3.36 7.06 -15.69
CA HIS A 85 4.73 6.78 -16.16
C HIS A 85 5.72 7.04 -15.02
N ASN A 86 5.87 8.30 -14.64
CA ASN A 86 6.61 8.74 -13.47
C ASN A 86 5.60 9.11 -12.37
N SER A 87 5.80 8.61 -11.18
CA SER A 87 4.80 8.80 -10.13
C SER A 87 5.41 8.76 -8.73
N ILE A 88 4.72 9.42 -7.81
CA ILE A 88 4.94 9.31 -6.38
C ILE A 88 3.64 8.75 -5.81
N ILE A 89 3.71 7.69 -5.02
CA ILE A 89 2.59 7.21 -4.22
C ILE A 89 2.99 7.15 -2.76
N ARG A 90 2.14 7.69 -1.89
CA ARG A 90 2.29 7.65 -0.43
C ARG A 90 1.01 7.14 0.20
N PHE A 91 1.13 6.29 1.20
CA PHE A 91 0.01 5.80 1.99
C PHE A 91 0.51 5.31 3.35
N SER A 92 -0.40 5.26 4.31
CA SER A 92 -0.17 4.58 5.58
C SER A 92 -0.56 3.12 5.47
N PHE A 93 0.19 2.24 6.11
CA PHE A 93 -0.12 0.80 6.17
C PHE A 93 0.06 0.25 7.58
N LYS A 94 -0.65 -0.84 7.85
CA LYS A 94 -0.56 -1.59 9.09
C LYS A 94 -0.62 -3.08 8.77
N LEU A 95 0.41 -3.82 9.20
CA LEU A 95 0.42 -5.29 9.12
C LEU A 95 -0.31 -5.84 10.35
N ASP A 96 -1.52 -6.34 10.15
CA ASP A 96 -2.38 -6.86 11.20
C ASP A 96 -2.57 -8.38 11.03
N GLY A 97 -1.47 -9.11 11.26
CA GLY A 97 -1.37 -10.54 10.97
C GLY A 97 -1.10 -10.88 9.49
N SER A 98 -0.89 -9.90 8.65
CA SER A 98 -0.40 -10.09 7.29
C SER A 98 1.05 -10.57 7.30
N LYS A 99 1.36 -11.56 6.48
CA LYS A 99 2.73 -12.05 6.25
C LYS A 99 3.49 -11.12 5.28
N THR A 100 2.78 -10.58 4.31
CA THR A 100 3.34 -9.68 3.28
C THR A 100 2.30 -8.68 2.81
N LEU A 101 2.76 -7.46 2.53
CA LEU A 101 2.08 -6.49 1.69
C LEU A 101 2.99 -6.18 0.51
N ALA A 102 2.51 -6.32 -0.71
CA ALA A 102 3.24 -5.89 -1.88
C ALA A 102 2.49 -4.77 -2.61
N VAL A 103 3.22 -3.73 -3.01
CA VAL A 103 2.77 -2.75 -4.00
C VAL A 103 3.37 -3.16 -5.33
N SER A 104 2.55 -3.72 -6.21
CA SER A 104 2.97 -4.21 -7.52
C SER A 104 2.57 -3.21 -8.59
N TYR A 105 3.52 -2.89 -9.44
CA TYR A 105 3.33 -2.07 -10.63
C TYR A 105 3.22 -2.98 -11.85
N ASN A 106 2.20 -2.74 -12.63
CA ASN A 106 1.95 -3.51 -13.85
C ASN A 106 1.99 -2.60 -15.07
N HIS A 107 2.41 -3.16 -16.20
CA HIS A 107 2.26 -2.55 -17.51
C HIS A 107 1.25 -3.37 -18.35
N ALA A 108 0.95 -2.93 -19.57
CA ALA A 108 -0.05 -3.57 -20.42
C ALA A 108 0.24 -5.05 -20.71
N LYS A 109 1.52 -5.47 -20.67
CA LYS A 109 1.92 -6.86 -20.93
C LYS A 109 1.95 -7.75 -19.69
N GLY A 110 1.77 -7.20 -18.46
CA GLY A 110 1.76 -7.98 -17.21
C GLY A 110 2.46 -7.31 -16.04
N HIS A 111 3.07 -8.12 -15.20
CA HIS A 111 3.81 -7.65 -14.02
C HIS A 111 5.13 -6.99 -14.42
N LEU A 112 5.53 -5.96 -13.70
CA LEU A 112 6.73 -5.19 -13.98
C LEU A 112 7.72 -5.27 -12.82
N PHE A 113 7.37 -4.70 -11.69
CA PHE A 113 8.16 -4.72 -10.47
C PHE A 113 7.25 -4.58 -9.25
N ARG A 114 7.79 -4.81 -8.07
CA ARG A 114 7.07 -4.65 -6.81
C ARG A 114 7.96 -4.20 -5.66
N VAL A 115 7.33 -3.56 -4.70
CA VAL A 115 7.86 -3.30 -3.37
C VAL A 115 7.17 -4.28 -2.42
N ASN A 116 7.93 -5.25 -1.91
CA ASN A 116 7.45 -6.24 -0.95
C ASN A 116 7.79 -5.79 0.46
N ILE A 117 6.81 -5.78 1.33
CA ILE A 117 6.91 -5.43 2.75
C ILE A 117 6.54 -6.67 3.55
N ASN A 118 7.35 -7.00 4.54
CA ASN A 118 7.05 -8.05 5.52
C ASN A 118 7.49 -7.57 6.91
N PRO A 119 7.18 -8.27 8.00
CA PRO A 119 7.54 -7.84 9.35
C PRO A 119 9.03 -7.59 9.60
N ALA A 120 9.92 -8.13 8.75
CA ALA A 120 11.37 -8.02 8.90
C ALA A 120 12.04 -7.04 7.93
N GLY A 121 11.28 -6.43 6.99
CA GLY A 121 11.84 -5.46 6.07
C GLY A 121 11.11 -5.26 4.75
N LEU A 122 11.82 -4.63 3.84
CA LEU A 122 11.37 -4.31 2.47
C LEU A 122 12.33 -4.85 1.43
N VAL A 123 11.78 -5.27 0.29
CA VAL A 123 12.53 -5.62 -0.92
C VAL A 123 11.88 -4.97 -2.12
N VAL A 124 12.67 -4.27 -2.92
CA VAL A 124 12.28 -3.76 -4.25
C VAL A 124 12.89 -4.69 -5.29
N GLN A 125 12.08 -5.23 -6.17
CA GLN A 125 12.52 -6.21 -7.17
C GLN A 125 11.68 -6.16 -8.43
N THR A 126 12.27 -6.58 -9.58
CA THR A 126 11.52 -6.83 -10.81
C THR A 126 10.63 -8.07 -10.66
N ASP A 127 9.61 -8.17 -11.49
CA ASP A 127 8.82 -9.37 -11.61
C ASP A 127 9.30 -10.20 -12.80
N LYS A 128 9.14 -11.52 -12.69
CA LYS A 128 9.39 -12.43 -13.80
C LYS A 128 8.37 -12.22 -14.91
N ASP A 129 8.81 -12.00 -16.14
CA ASP A 129 7.94 -12.09 -17.31
C ASP A 129 7.64 -13.57 -17.58
N LYS A 130 6.38 -13.95 -17.44
CA LYS A 130 5.93 -15.34 -17.65
C LYS A 130 6.04 -15.79 -19.11
N LYS A 131 6.17 -14.85 -20.05
CA LYS A 131 6.28 -15.11 -21.48
C LYS A 131 7.74 -15.28 -21.95
N ASP A 132 8.70 -14.81 -21.14
CA ASP A 132 10.11 -14.97 -21.39
C ASP A 132 10.71 -16.00 -20.41
N PRO A 133 11.06 -17.21 -20.87
CA PRO A 133 11.63 -18.26 -20.02
C PRO A 133 12.97 -17.85 -19.40
N ASN A 134 13.68 -16.89 -20.01
CA ASN A 134 14.97 -16.38 -19.51
C ASN A 134 14.82 -15.25 -18.50
N SER A 135 13.61 -14.68 -18.37
CA SER A 135 13.35 -13.62 -17.41
C SER A 135 13.57 -14.09 -15.99
N LYS A 136 14.25 -13.28 -15.21
CA LYS A 136 14.56 -13.52 -13.80
C LYS A 136 14.01 -12.38 -12.94
N VAL A 137 13.76 -12.69 -11.68
CA VAL A 137 13.56 -11.66 -10.66
C VAL A 137 14.91 -11.06 -10.33
N GLU A 138 15.03 -9.74 -10.42
CA GLU A 138 16.24 -9.00 -10.05
C GLU A 138 15.94 -8.09 -8.87
N GLN A 139 16.76 -8.19 -7.82
CA GLN A 139 16.64 -7.32 -6.66
C GLN A 139 17.22 -5.95 -6.99
N ILE A 140 16.39 -4.90 -6.87
CA ILE A 140 16.81 -3.51 -7.06
C ILE A 140 17.34 -2.93 -5.75
N GLY A 141 16.70 -3.29 -4.63
CA GLY A 141 17.13 -2.86 -3.31
C GLY A 141 16.47 -3.62 -2.19
N LYS A 142 17.08 -3.57 -1.00
CA LYS A 142 16.59 -4.23 0.21
C LYS A 142 16.92 -3.39 1.44
N ALA A 143 16.03 -3.39 2.42
CA ALA A 143 16.31 -2.87 3.76
C ALA A 143 15.75 -3.83 4.82
N GLU A 144 16.54 -4.03 5.86
CA GLU A 144 16.11 -4.76 7.06
C GLU A 144 15.61 -3.75 8.08
N VAL A 145 14.37 -3.87 8.47
CA VAL A 145 13.70 -3.02 9.44
C VAL A 145 12.52 -3.77 10.02
N LYS A 146 12.25 -3.57 11.28
CA LYS A 146 11.12 -4.21 11.94
C LYS A 146 9.85 -3.38 11.76
N PHE A 147 8.79 -4.02 11.27
CA PHE A 147 7.43 -3.49 11.29
C PHE A 147 6.62 -4.24 12.33
N GLU A 148 6.28 -3.56 13.43
CA GLU A 148 5.51 -4.17 14.51
C GLU A 148 4.06 -4.45 14.06
N PRO A 149 3.51 -5.63 14.34
CA PRO A 149 2.11 -5.92 14.05
C PRO A 149 1.17 -4.92 14.72
N GLY A 150 0.14 -4.49 14.00
CA GLY A 150 -0.85 -3.56 14.53
C GLY A 150 -0.42 -2.10 14.62
N GLN A 151 0.83 -1.76 14.28
CA GLN A 151 1.33 -0.39 14.22
C GLN A 151 1.20 0.18 12.81
N TRP A 152 0.82 1.46 12.72
CA TRP A 152 0.80 2.22 11.48
C TRP A 152 2.18 2.74 11.10
N TYR A 153 2.49 2.67 9.81
CA TYR A 153 3.68 3.22 9.19
C TYR A 153 3.29 3.93 7.90
N THR A 154 4.04 4.95 7.51
CA THR A 154 3.88 5.63 6.23
C THR A 154 4.95 5.14 5.26
N LEU A 155 4.54 4.77 4.05
CA LEU A 155 5.41 4.40 2.93
C LEU A 155 5.24 5.39 1.80
N GLN A 156 6.35 5.78 1.18
CA GLN A 156 6.38 6.51 -0.09
C GLN A 156 7.23 5.75 -1.09
N ILE A 157 6.70 5.57 -2.30
CA ILE A 157 7.38 4.97 -3.45
C ILE A 157 7.41 6.01 -4.55
N GLU A 158 8.57 6.26 -5.11
CA GLU A 158 8.81 7.19 -6.21
C GLU A 158 9.40 6.43 -7.39
N VAL A 159 8.89 6.70 -8.59
CA VAL A 159 9.44 6.19 -9.84
C VAL A 159 9.65 7.36 -10.79
N GLN A 160 10.88 7.50 -11.30
CA GLN A 160 11.22 8.52 -12.30
C GLN A 160 12.22 7.93 -13.31
N GLY A 161 11.77 7.75 -14.55
CA GLY A 161 12.52 7.04 -15.57
C GLY A 161 12.89 5.64 -15.08
N GLN A 162 14.19 5.33 -15.12
CA GLN A 162 14.72 4.05 -14.67
C GLN A 162 14.99 3.97 -13.16
N LYS A 163 14.70 5.02 -12.39
CA LYS A 163 14.98 5.10 -10.95
C LYS A 163 13.75 4.80 -10.11
N VAL A 164 13.97 4.20 -8.96
CA VAL A 164 12.99 4.01 -7.91
C VAL A 164 13.58 4.41 -6.56
N ALA A 165 12.80 5.11 -5.75
CA ALA A 165 13.11 5.36 -4.36
C ALA A 165 11.94 4.89 -3.49
N VAL A 166 12.27 4.29 -2.35
CA VAL A 166 11.29 3.85 -1.35
C VAL A 166 11.74 4.34 0.00
N GLN A 167 10.83 4.97 0.74
CA GLN A 167 11.11 5.43 2.10
C GLN A 167 9.93 5.19 3.03
N THR A 168 10.22 5.08 4.33
CA THR A 168 9.23 4.94 5.38
C THR A 168 9.51 5.92 6.52
N ASP A 169 8.49 6.22 7.31
CA ASP A 169 8.61 7.12 8.47
C ASP A 169 9.40 6.55 9.65
N ASN A 170 9.70 5.24 9.64
CA ASN A 170 10.61 4.62 10.60
C ASN A 170 12.07 4.53 10.11
N GLY A 171 12.43 5.33 9.09
CA GLY A 171 13.83 5.57 8.70
C GLY A 171 14.36 4.69 7.56
N VAL A 172 13.54 3.86 6.91
CA VAL A 172 13.99 3.14 5.71
C VAL A 172 14.15 4.11 4.56
N LYS A 173 15.24 3.94 3.82
CA LYS A 173 15.50 4.60 2.54
C LYS A 173 16.19 3.63 1.61
N ILE A 174 15.57 3.33 0.48
CA ILE A 174 16.13 2.53 -0.62
C ILE A 174 16.12 3.40 -1.87
N GLU A 175 17.23 3.48 -2.55
CA GLU A 175 17.35 4.05 -3.90
C GLU A 175 17.97 3.01 -4.83
N GLY A 176 17.45 2.89 -6.03
CA GLY A 176 17.94 1.96 -7.03
C GLY A 176 17.39 2.25 -8.41
N GLY A 177 17.65 1.39 -9.34
CA GLY A 177 17.17 1.56 -10.70
C GLY A 177 17.21 0.27 -11.51
N HIS A 178 16.39 0.26 -12.57
CA HIS A 178 16.35 -0.82 -13.54
C HIS A 178 15.71 -0.32 -14.84
N ALA A 179 16.23 -0.74 -16.00
CA ALA A 179 15.74 -0.28 -17.30
C ALA A 179 14.24 -0.56 -17.52
N LEU A 180 13.70 -1.64 -16.94
CA LEU A 180 12.28 -1.99 -17.04
C LEU A 180 11.34 -0.97 -16.38
N LEU A 181 11.82 -0.06 -15.51
CA LEU A 181 10.96 0.90 -14.82
C LEU A 181 10.46 2.03 -15.73
N ASP A 182 11.18 2.31 -16.83
CA ASP A 182 10.91 3.43 -17.73
C ASP A 182 9.87 3.08 -18.80
N VAL A 183 8.70 2.71 -18.35
CA VAL A 183 7.55 2.35 -19.20
C VAL A 183 6.24 2.85 -18.58
N ASP A 184 5.18 2.94 -19.39
CA ASP A 184 3.83 3.24 -18.91
C ASP A 184 3.29 2.10 -18.03
N LYS A 185 2.75 2.49 -16.90
CA LYS A 185 2.15 1.59 -15.91
C LYS A 185 0.63 1.75 -15.92
N THR A 186 -0.10 0.66 -15.75
CA THR A 186 -1.56 0.65 -15.74
C THR A 186 -2.16 1.06 -14.39
N GLY A 187 -1.33 1.21 -13.37
CA GLY A 187 -1.71 1.55 -12.01
C GLY A 187 -0.99 0.69 -10.98
N TYR A 188 -1.56 0.63 -9.80
CA TYR A 188 -0.99 -0.04 -8.63
C TYR A 188 -1.83 -1.24 -8.24
N ARG A 189 -1.20 -2.29 -7.73
CA ARG A 189 -1.88 -3.41 -7.10
C ARG A 189 -1.35 -3.61 -5.69
N PHE A 190 -2.25 -3.60 -4.74
CA PHE A 190 -1.99 -3.97 -3.36
C PHE A 190 -2.28 -5.44 -3.21
N VAL A 191 -1.24 -6.20 -2.84
CA VAL A 191 -1.31 -7.66 -2.72
C VAL A 191 -0.93 -8.04 -1.30
N THR A 192 -1.79 -8.77 -0.61
CA THR A 192 -1.50 -9.21 0.76
C THR A 192 -1.72 -10.70 0.94
N SER A 193 -0.88 -11.31 1.77
CA SER A 193 -1.04 -12.69 2.22
C SER A 193 -1.10 -12.76 3.74
N GLY A 194 -1.83 -13.74 4.25
CA GLY A 194 -2.05 -13.92 5.69
C GLY A 194 -3.36 -13.32 6.17
N ALA A 195 -3.41 -12.89 7.44
CA ALA A 195 -4.68 -12.56 8.07
C ALA A 195 -5.26 -11.22 7.63
N SER A 196 -4.53 -10.11 7.79
CA SER A 196 -5.07 -8.78 7.48
C SER A 196 -3.97 -7.74 7.25
N VAL A 197 -4.23 -6.82 6.36
CA VAL A 197 -3.52 -5.56 6.17
C VAL A 197 -4.53 -4.41 6.16
N ALA A 198 -4.14 -3.26 6.66
CA ALA A 198 -4.92 -2.03 6.52
C ALA A 198 -4.11 -0.96 5.78
N LEU A 199 -4.76 -0.21 4.90
CA LEU A 199 -4.22 0.93 4.16
C LEU A 199 -5.03 2.18 4.49
N ALA A 200 -4.37 3.33 4.67
CA ALA A 200 -5.02 4.60 4.94
C ALA A 200 -4.27 5.76 4.27
N ASP A 201 -4.92 6.93 4.17
CA ASP A 201 -4.33 8.19 3.72
C ASP A 201 -3.54 8.06 2.42
N LEU A 202 -4.11 7.38 1.44
CA LEU A 202 -3.45 7.17 0.15
C LEU A 202 -3.49 8.43 -0.69
N LYS A 203 -2.34 8.78 -1.26
CA LYS A 203 -2.23 9.82 -2.26
C LYS A 203 -1.17 9.47 -3.31
N ALA A 204 -1.50 9.67 -4.56
CA ALA A 204 -0.60 9.49 -5.70
C ALA A 204 -0.53 10.76 -6.53
N TRP A 205 0.66 11.07 -7.02
CA TRP A 205 0.95 12.23 -7.87
C TRP A 205 1.69 11.81 -9.13
N GLU A 206 1.47 12.54 -10.18
CA GLU A 206 2.42 12.61 -11.29
C GLU A 206 3.69 13.32 -10.79
N VAL A 207 4.84 12.99 -11.34
CA VAL A 207 6.07 13.76 -11.10
C VAL A 207 6.00 15.02 -11.93
N ALA A 208 6.25 16.20 -11.34
CA ALA A 208 6.32 17.45 -12.07
C ALA A 208 7.51 17.46 -13.05
N HIS A 209 7.28 18.04 -14.22
CA HIS A 209 8.29 18.24 -15.25
C HIS A 209 9.15 19.46 -14.96
#